data_146494a486b43cdf7677bbd4ff432890
#
_entry.id   146494a486b43cdf7677bbd4ff432890
#
_cell.length_a   1.000
_cell.length_b   1.000
_cell.length_c   1.000
_cell.angle_alpha   90.00
_cell.angle_beta   90.00
_cell.angle_gamma   90.00
#
_symmetry.space_group_name_H-M   'P 1'
#
loop_
_entity.id
_entity.type
_entity.pdbx_description
1 polymer ?
#
loop_
_entity_poly.entity_id
_entity_poly.type
_entity_poly.pdbx_seq_one_letter_code
_entity_poly.pdbx_strand_id
1 'polypeptide(L)'
;MAAHYFGNEVKETKRYRLGKTLGATTRHFLLMTATPHAGKEEDFQLFMALLDADRFEGKQRDGVHTVDVTDMMRRMVKEQLLRFDGRPLFPERRATTVPYQLSGPEQQLYADVTDYVTNEMNRAERLAAEGEGRRGNRVGFAVTVLQRRLASSPEAIYQSLKRRRQRLEARAQEVRIQARSAQLLGDYRLSVALDESDRDDFEVDLEDLDDAELETVEEELVDQATSARTLAELEVEIQILTALEEQADRVRQSGIDKKWTELLGLIGDAPEMFEPDGTRRKLIVFTEHRDTLNYLVNKLSTYLGRADAVVAIHGGVAREQRKVIQERFTQDKDCVVLVATDAAGEGLNLQRAHLLVNYDLPWNPNRIEQRFGRVHRIGQTEVCHLWNLVADDTREGQVYRRLLDKLAE
;
A
#
# COMPACT_ATOMS: atom_id res chain seq x y z
N MET A 1 13.51 2.27 10.87
CA MET A 1 13.59 2.21 12.35
C MET A 1 12.58 3.22 12.86
N ALA A 2 11.57 2.79 13.58
CA ALA A 2 10.54 3.67 14.08
C ALA A 2 10.37 3.45 15.61
N ALA A 3 10.16 4.53 16.33
CA ALA A 3 9.62 4.56 17.66
C ALA A 3 8.66 5.73 17.71
N HIS A 4 7.58 5.58 18.47
CA HIS A 4 6.55 6.61 18.56
C HIS A 4 6.18 6.85 20.01
N TYR A 5 5.78 8.08 20.34
CA TYR A 5 5.21 8.38 21.63
C TYR A 5 3.74 7.94 21.67
N PHE A 6 3.41 7.12 22.65
CA PHE A 6 2.03 6.80 23.01
C PHE A 6 1.73 7.40 24.40
N GLY A 7 1.07 8.55 24.43
CA GLY A 7 0.94 9.31 25.64
C GLY A 7 2.30 9.79 26.18
N ASN A 8 2.72 9.30 27.35
CA ASN A 8 4.03 9.59 27.94
C ASN A 8 5.06 8.46 27.77
N GLU A 9 4.68 7.35 27.15
CA GLU A 9 5.55 6.20 26.94
C GLU A 9 6.04 6.15 25.50
N VAL A 10 7.27 5.69 25.30
CA VAL A 10 7.84 5.45 23.97
C VAL A 10 7.60 3.99 23.60
N LYS A 11 6.83 3.75 22.53
CA LYS A 11 6.68 2.44 21.94
C LYS A 11 7.83 2.21 20.97
N GLU A 12 8.72 1.28 21.31
CA GLU A 12 9.92 0.97 20.52
C GLU A 12 9.71 -0.29 19.69
N THR A 13 9.91 -0.18 18.37
CA THR A 13 9.94 -1.34 17.47
C THR A 13 11.20 -2.19 17.69
N LYS A 14 11.19 -3.45 17.25
CA LYS A 14 12.37 -4.34 17.31
C LYS A 14 13.57 -3.72 16.57
N ARG A 15 13.32 -3.07 15.44
CA ARG A 15 14.35 -2.39 14.63
C ARG A 15 14.95 -1.19 15.38
N TYR A 16 14.13 -0.45 16.13
CA TYR A 16 14.59 0.67 16.93
C TYR A 16 15.49 0.19 18.08
N ARG A 17 15.10 -0.87 18.80
CA ARG A 17 15.91 -1.49 19.86
C ARG A 17 17.26 -1.98 19.35
N LEU A 18 17.28 -2.59 18.16
CA LEU A 18 18.53 -2.95 17.49
C LEU A 18 19.38 -1.71 17.20
N GLY A 19 18.77 -0.63 16.71
CA GLY A 19 19.44 0.66 16.49
C GLY A 19 20.09 1.22 17.76
N LYS A 20 19.38 1.19 18.90
CA LYS A 20 19.92 1.59 20.21
C LYS A 20 21.12 0.75 20.63
N THR A 21 21.02 -0.57 20.47
CA THR A 21 22.14 -1.48 20.79
C THR A 21 23.36 -1.19 19.91
N LEU A 22 23.15 -1.00 18.61
CA LEU A 22 24.23 -0.66 17.68
C LEU A 22 24.85 0.71 17.99
N GLY A 23 24.05 1.73 18.25
CA GLY A 23 24.53 3.07 18.61
C GLY A 23 25.39 3.06 19.88
N ALA A 24 24.99 2.27 20.89
CA ALA A 24 25.74 2.15 22.15
C ALA A 24 27.03 1.34 22.03
N THR A 25 27.14 0.44 21.04
CA THR A 25 28.28 -0.51 20.95
C THR A 25 29.28 -0.17 19.85
N THR A 26 28.88 0.62 18.87
CA THR A 26 29.74 0.95 17.70
C THR A 26 30.45 2.30 17.89
N ARG A 27 31.72 2.35 17.49
CA ARG A 27 32.52 3.60 17.54
C ARG A 27 32.07 4.62 16.47
N HIS A 28 31.66 4.12 15.30
CA HIS A 28 31.20 4.94 14.19
C HIS A 28 29.85 4.41 13.74
N PHE A 29 28.81 5.22 13.85
CA PHE A 29 27.44 4.85 13.53
C PHE A 29 26.87 5.87 12.53
N LEU A 30 26.52 5.40 11.33
CA LEU A 30 25.92 6.21 10.27
C LEU A 30 24.49 5.73 10.02
N LEU A 31 23.53 6.61 10.25
CA LEU A 31 22.14 6.41 9.89
C LEU A 31 21.87 7.04 8.51
N MET A 32 21.34 6.25 7.59
CA MET A 32 20.97 6.71 6.25
C MET A 32 19.48 6.49 6.01
N THR A 33 18.76 7.55 5.69
CA THR A 33 17.33 7.49 5.38
C THR A 33 16.97 8.56 4.37
N ALA A 34 15.97 8.30 3.53
CA ALA A 34 15.36 9.31 2.68
C ALA A 34 14.40 10.20 3.48
N THR A 35 13.82 9.66 4.56
CA THR A 35 12.80 10.31 5.38
C THR A 35 13.09 10.01 6.84
N PRO A 36 13.72 10.94 7.59
CA PRO A 36 14.07 10.73 8.99
C PRO A 36 12.85 10.66 9.92
N HIS A 37 11.70 11.16 9.49
CA HIS A 37 10.44 11.11 10.24
C HIS A 37 9.22 11.09 9.31
N ALA A 38 8.07 10.64 9.83
CA ALA A 38 6.80 10.58 9.11
C ALA A 38 5.94 11.85 9.28
N GLY A 39 6.56 13.02 9.48
CA GLY A 39 5.89 14.31 9.64
C GLY A 39 5.70 14.77 11.10
N LYS A 40 6.11 13.96 12.09
CA LYS A 40 6.09 14.34 13.52
C LYS A 40 7.51 14.64 13.98
N GLU A 41 7.71 15.79 14.62
CA GLU A 41 8.99 16.21 15.18
C GLU A 41 9.47 15.25 16.29
N GLU A 42 8.55 14.72 17.06
CA GLU A 42 8.85 13.74 18.12
C GLU A 42 9.50 12.47 17.57
N ASP A 43 9.04 11.98 16.40
CA ASP A 43 9.63 10.79 15.75
C ASP A 43 11.03 11.08 15.23
N PHE A 44 11.27 12.30 14.74
CA PHE A 44 12.59 12.75 14.34
C PHE A 44 13.58 12.76 15.49
N GLN A 45 13.15 13.23 16.67
CA GLN A 45 13.99 13.25 17.87
C GLN A 45 14.34 11.83 18.32
N LEU A 46 13.37 10.91 18.34
CA LEU A 46 13.64 9.51 18.65
C LEU A 46 14.62 8.90 17.65
N PHE A 47 14.53 9.26 16.37
CA PHE A 47 15.50 8.81 15.37
C PHE A 47 16.90 9.36 15.62
N MET A 48 17.02 10.64 15.97
CA MET A 48 18.30 11.29 16.30
C MET A 48 18.88 10.80 17.63
N ALA A 49 18.03 10.40 18.59
CA ALA A 49 18.46 9.82 19.87
C ALA A 49 19.22 8.48 19.70
N LEU A 50 19.13 7.83 18.55
CA LEU A 50 19.98 6.67 18.21
C LEU A 50 21.46 7.05 18.04
N LEU A 51 21.75 8.32 17.73
CA LEU A 51 23.12 8.86 17.59
C LEU A 51 23.62 9.53 18.88
N ASP A 52 22.75 10.28 19.55
CA ASP A 52 23.04 11.00 20.78
C ASP A 52 21.77 11.08 21.65
N ALA A 53 21.65 10.12 22.58
CA ALA A 53 20.47 10.03 23.45
C ALA A 53 20.36 11.22 24.39
N ASP A 54 21.50 11.74 24.90
CA ASP A 54 21.52 12.82 25.88
C ASP A 54 21.02 14.14 25.28
N ARG A 55 21.35 14.37 24.01
CA ARG A 55 20.97 15.60 23.30
C ARG A 55 19.51 15.62 22.86
N PHE A 56 18.92 14.44 22.63
CA PHE A 56 17.56 14.27 22.10
C PHE A 56 16.63 13.57 23.11
N GLU A 57 16.93 13.62 24.41
CA GLU A 57 16.11 13.04 25.45
C GLU A 57 14.86 13.89 25.73
N GLY A 58 13.69 13.23 25.85
CA GLY A 58 12.44 13.82 26.31
C GLY A 58 11.53 14.37 25.20
N LYS A 59 10.28 14.69 25.59
CA LYS A 59 9.32 15.37 24.71
C LYS A 59 9.65 16.86 24.61
N GLN A 60 9.80 17.36 23.39
CA GLN A 60 9.78 18.80 23.19
C GLN A 60 8.40 19.36 23.58
N ARG A 61 8.39 20.40 24.38
CA ARG A 61 7.23 21.26 24.53
C ARG A 61 7.22 22.21 23.34
N ASP A 62 6.11 22.27 22.63
CA ASP A 62 5.92 23.13 21.46
C ASP A 62 6.60 24.51 21.64
N GLY A 63 7.56 24.82 20.78
CA GLY A 63 8.13 26.14 20.61
C GLY A 63 9.32 26.55 21.48
N VAL A 64 9.89 25.68 22.33
CA VAL A 64 10.92 26.12 23.31
C VAL A 64 12.34 25.65 22.98
N HIS A 65 12.56 24.56 22.27
CA HIS A 65 13.89 24.11 21.89
C HIS A 65 13.92 23.49 20.47
N THR A 66 14.44 24.23 19.51
CA THR A 66 14.97 23.65 18.27
C THR A 66 16.39 23.17 18.56
N VAL A 67 16.61 21.86 18.56
CA VAL A 67 17.97 21.32 18.68
C VAL A 67 18.67 21.52 17.35
N ASP A 68 19.81 22.21 17.36
CA ASP A 68 20.66 22.33 16.16
C ASP A 68 21.25 20.95 15.83
N VAL A 69 20.97 20.48 14.62
CA VAL A 69 21.40 19.15 14.10
C VAL A 69 22.41 19.28 12.98
N THR A 70 22.87 20.47 12.65
CA THR A 70 23.73 20.75 11.49
C THR A 70 25.09 20.06 11.55
N ASP A 71 25.57 19.76 12.74
CA ASP A 71 26.81 19.02 13.02
C ASP A 71 26.64 17.50 12.90
N MET A 72 25.41 16.99 13.04
CA MET A 72 25.12 15.56 13.08
C MET A 72 24.40 15.05 11.83
N MET A 73 23.71 15.94 11.10
CA MET A 73 22.90 15.57 9.96
C MET A 73 23.31 16.35 8.71
N ARG A 74 23.42 15.62 7.59
CA ARG A 74 23.56 16.24 6.27
C ARG A 74 22.39 15.81 5.37
N ARG A 75 21.58 16.77 4.99
CA ARG A 75 20.52 16.56 3.99
C ARG A 75 21.06 16.88 2.60
N MET A 76 20.89 15.95 1.67
CA MET A 76 21.25 16.13 0.27
C MET A 76 20.04 15.83 -0.60
N VAL A 77 19.72 16.68 -1.54
CA VAL A 77 18.67 16.48 -2.55
C VAL A 77 19.32 16.11 -3.87
N LYS A 78 18.72 15.18 -4.59
CA LYS A 78 19.28 14.63 -5.84
C LYS A 78 19.53 15.70 -6.89
N GLU A 79 18.68 16.72 -6.93
CA GLU A 79 18.73 17.84 -7.86
C GLU A 79 19.96 18.75 -7.65
N GLN A 80 20.51 18.75 -6.44
CA GLN A 80 21.69 19.55 -6.08
C GLN A 80 23.02 18.80 -6.24
N LEU A 81 22.95 17.51 -6.54
CA LEU A 81 24.16 16.70 -6.69
C LEU A 81 24.75 16.84 -8.08
N LEU A 82 26.01 17.28 -8.13
CA LEU A 82 26.74 17.52 -9.36
C LEU A 82 27.88 16.50 -9.52
N ARG A 83 28.24 16.20 -10.74
CA ARG A 83 29.47 15.52 -11.12
C ARG A 83 30.66 16.45 -10.93
N PHE A 84 31.86 15.92 -11.00
CA PHE A 84 33.09 16.72 -10.92
C PHE A 84 33.24 17.77 -12.06
N ASP A 85 32.56 17.53 -13.19
CA ASP A 85 32.50 18.44 -14.33
C ASP A 85 31.39 19.51 -14.21
N GLY A 86 30.67 19.57 -13.07
CA GLY A 86 29.60 20.52 -12.79
C GLY A 86 28.26 20.19 -13.40
N ARG A 87 28.13 19.07 -14.12
CA ARG A 87 26.84 18.59 -14.65
C ARG A 87 26.01 17.89 -13.57
N PRO A 88 24.66 17.91 -13.68
CA PRO A 88 23.81 17.16 -12.77
C PRO A 88 24.18 15.68 -12.72
N LEU A 89 24.22 15.13 -11.51
CA LEU A 89 24.50 13.70 -11.30
C LEU A 89 23.31 12.84 -11.69
N PHE A 90 22.10 13.34 -11.57
CA PHE A 90 20.84 12.69 -11.93
C PHE A 90 20.22 13.38 -13.15
N PRO A 91 19.54 12.64 -14.04
CA PRO A 91 18.81 13.24 -15.15
C PRO A 91 17.59 14.02 -14.65
N GLU A 92 17.00 14.80 -15.55
CA GLU A 92 15.72 15.47 -15.29
C GLU A 92 14.63 14.45 -14.93
N ARG A 93 13.76 14.85 -14.00
CA ARG A 93 12.55 14.09 -13.66
C ARG A 93 11.31 14.88 -14.03
N ARG A 94 10.31 14.20 -14.56
CA ARG A 94 9.01 14.77 -14.93
C ARG A 94 7.91 13.96 -14.30
N ALA A 95 7.18 14.55 -13.35
CA ALA A 95 6.01 13.95 -12.73
C ALA A 95 4.75 14.59 -13.34
N THR A 96 3.84 13.75 -13.81
CA THR A 96 2.59 14.16 -14.44
C THR A 96 1.42 13.49 -13.75
N THR A 97 0.41 14.25 -13.35
CA THR A 97 -0.86 13.71 -12.87
C THR A 97 -1.78 13.50 -14.05
N VAL A 98 -2.29 12.28 -14.20
CA VAL A 98 -3.27 11.88 -15.21
C VAL A 98 -4.63 11.73 -14.54
N PRO A 99 -5.50 12.75 -14.63
CA PRO A 99 -6.81 12.69 -14.01
C PRO A 99 -7.77 11.83 -14.84
N TYR A 100 -8.66 11.11 -14.16
CA TYR A 100 -9.78 10.40 -14.80
C TYR A 100 -11.04 10.50 -13.96
N GLN A 101 -12.19 10.24 -14.60
CA GLN A 101 -13.48 10.20 -13.95
C GLN A 101 -14.07 8.80 -14.05
N LEU A 102 -14.67 8.33 -12.97
CA LEU A 102 -15.38 7.06 -12.96
C LEU A 102 -16.60 7.11 -13.88
N SER A 103 -16.94 5.99 -14.51
CA SER A 103 -18.21 5.84 -15.21
C SER A 103 -19.39 5.78 -14.23
N GLY A 104 -20.62 5.97 -14.69
CA GLY A 104 -21.79 5.89 -13.82
C GLY A 104 -21.87 4.59 -13.00
N PRO A 105 -21.70 3.39 -13.59
CA PRO A 105 -21.66 2.13 -12.84
C PRO A 105 -20.51 2.04 -11.84
N GLU A 106 -19.33 2.56 -12.17
CA GLU A 106 -18.18 2.59 -11.25
C GLU A 106 -18.45 3.55 -10.08
N GLN A 107 -19.03 4.74 -10.34
CA GLN A 107 -19.42 5.71 -9.32
C GLN A 107 -20.44 5.13 -8.34
N GLN A 108 -21.46 4.41 -8.86
CA GLN A 108 -22.46 3.77 -8.01
C GLN A 108 -21.84 2.70 -7.11
N LEU A 109 -20.99 1.83 -7.67
CA LEU A 109 -20.25 0.83 -6.90
C LEU A 109 -19.38 1.50 -5.83
N TYR A 110 -18.68 2.58 -6.19
CA TYR A 110 -17.85 3.35 -5.27
C TYR A 110 -18.68 3.92 -4.10
N ALA A 111 -19.85 4.48 -4.38
CA ALA A 111 -20.75 5.01 -3.36
C ALA A 111 -21.25 3.90 -2.42
N ASP A 112 -21.76 2.80 -2.96
CA ASP A 112 -22.36 1.71 -2.17
C ASP A 112 -21.33 0.99 -1.29
N VAL A 113 -20.11 0.76 -1.79
CA VAL A 113 -19.00 0.20 -0.99
C VAL A 113 -18.54 1.21 0.06
N THR A 114 -18.48 2.50 -0.27
CA THR A 114 -18.11 3.55 0.69
C THR A 114 -19.13 3.65 1.82
N ASP A 115 -20.41 3.51 1.54
CA ASP A 115 -21.47 3.47 2.55
C ASP A 115 -21.34 2.25 3.45
N TYR A 116 -21.06 1.07 2.89
CA TYR A 116 -20.75 -0.13 3.67
C TYR A 116 -19.54 0.08 4.59
N VAL A 117 -18.42 0.57 4.05
CA VAL A 117 -17.19 0.87 4.80
C VAL A 117 -17.47 1.86 5.93
N THR A 118 -18.23 2.92 5.66
CA THR A 118 -18.56 3.95 6.66
C THR A 118 -19.42 3.36 7.79
N ASN A 119 -20.39 2.52 7.48
CA ASN A 119 -21.23 1.85 8.47
C ASN A 119 -20.42 0.89 9.35
N GLU A 120 -19.54 0.10 8.77
CA GLU A 120 -18.67 -0.81 9.53
C GLU A 120 -17.63 -0.05 10.36
N MET A 121 -17.10 1.08 9.87
CA MET A 121 -16.20 1.95 10.64
C MET A 121 -16.91 2.51 11.88
N ASN A 122 -18.13 3.02 11.74
CA ASN A 122 -18.94 3.51 12.86
C ASN A 122 -19.25 2.41 13.89
N ARG A 123 -19.39 1.15 13.45
CA ARG A 123 -19.55 0.01 14.34
C ARG A 123 -18.24 -0.33 15.05
N ALA A 124 -17.12 -0.30 14.33
CA ALA A 124 -15.78 -0.53 14.88
C ALA A 124 -15.43 0.47 15.99
N GLU A 125 -15.75 1.76 15.79
CA GLU A 125 -15.55 2.82 16.78
C GLU A 125 -16.39 2.57 18.06
N ARG A 126 -17.63 2.11 17.90
CA ARG A 126 -18.47 1.73 19.05
C ARG A 126 -17.89 0.54 19.81
N LEU A 127 -17.42 -0.49 19.12
CA LEU A 127 -16.72 -1.63 19.73
C LEU A 127 -15.51 -1.16 20.55
N ALA A 128 -14.71 -0.25 20.01
CA ALA A 128 -13.56 0.31 20.68
C ALA A 128 -13.94 1.09 21.96
N ALA A 129 -15.02 1.89 21.88
CA ALA A 129 -15.54 2.65 23.02
C ALA A 129 -16.14 1.75 24.13
N GLU A 130 -16.65 0.59 23.78
CA GLU A 130 -17.24 -0.40 24.71
C GLU A 130 -16.20 -1.36 25.32
N GLY A 131 -14.91 -1.13 25.09
CA GLY A 131 -13.82 -1.92 25.66
C GLY A 131 -13.25 -3.01 24.75
N GLU A 132 -13.83 -3.21 23.55
CA GLU A 132 -13.31 -4.12 22.52
C GLU A 132 -12.35 -3.40 21.55
N GLY A 133 -11.44 -2.59 22.05
CA GLY A 133 -10.60 -1.70 21.25
C GLY A 133 -9.75 -2.44 20.19
N ARG A 134 -9.24 -3.62 20.51
CA ARG A 134 -8.45 -4.44 19.57
C ARG A 134 -9.29 -4.86 18.37
N ARG A 135 -10.52 -5.33 18.62
CA ARG A 135 -11.46 -5.75 17.59
C ARG A 135 -11.91 -4.56 16.72
N GLY A 136 -12.25 -3.44 17.35
CA GLY A 136 -12.58 -2.20 16.64
C GLY A 136 -11.46 -1.76 15.73
N ASN A 137 -10.22 -1.76 16.17
CA ASN A 137 -9.05 -1.39 15.36
C ASN A 137 -8.85 -2.32 14.16
N ARG A 138 -9.04 -3.65 14.33
CA ARG A 138 -8.95 -4.62 13.23
C ARG A 138 -10.01 -4.39 12.16
N VAL A 139 -11.27 -4.20 12.58
CA VAL A 139 -12.37 -3.92 11.66
C VAL A 139 -12.12 -2.59 10.94
N GLY A 140 -11.75 -1.54 11.65
CA GLY A 140 -11.42 -0.23 11.06
C GLY A 140 -10.30 -0.32 10.02
N PHE A 141 -9.25 -1.06 10.32
CA PHE A 141 -8.15 -1.30 9.38
C PHE A 141 -8.64 -2.09 8.13
N ALA A 142 -9.37 -3.19 8.33
CA ALA A 142 -9.86 -4.03 7.24
C ALA A 142 -10.76 -3.26 6.25
N VAL A 143 -11.68 -2.43 6.76
CA VAL A 143 -12.57 -1.63 5.90
C VAL A 143 -11.83 -0.49 5.19
N THR A 144 -10.75 0.05 5.81
CA THR A 144 -9.87 1.01 5.14
C THR A 144 -9.12 0.37 3.95
N VAL A 145 -8.62 -0.85 4.14
CA VAL A 145 -7.97 -1.59 3.03
C VAL A 145 -8.99 -1.93 1.94
N LEU A 146 -10.23 -2.28 2.29
CA LEU A 146 -11.29 -2.53 1.32
C LEU A 146 -11.59 -1.29 0.47
N GLN A 147 -11.61 -0.11 1.09
CA GLN A 147 -11.75 1.18 0.38
C GLN A 147 -10.60 1.40 -0.63
N ARG A 148 -9.37 1.09 -0.23
CA ARG A 148 -8.20 1.18 -1.14
C ARG A 148 -8.31 0.24 -2.32
N ARG A 149 -8.80 -0.99 -2.11
CA ARG A 149 -9.01 -1.97 -3.19
C ARG A 149 -10.10 -1.52 -4.17
N LEU A 150 -11.13 -0.86 -3.67
CA LEU A 150 -12.17 -0.25 -4.51
C LEU A 150 -11.58 0.81 -5.47
N ALA A 151 -10.70 1.67 -4.96
CA ALA A 151 -10.02 2.69 -5.76
C ALA A 151 -8.94 2.12 -6.70
N SER A 152 -8.52 0.86 -6.50
CA SER A 152 -7.47 0.21 -7.29
C SER A 152 -8.01 -0.33 -8.61
N SER A 153 -8.92 -1.30 -8.58
CA SER A 153 -9.53 -1.86 -9.79
C SER A 153 -10.86 -2.58 -9.52
N PRO A 154 -11.75 -2.69 -10.52
CA PRO A 154 -12.98 -3.48 -10.41
C PRO A 154 -12.71 -4.95 -10.05
N GLU A 155 -11.60 -5.52 -10.50
CA GLU A 155 -11.20 -6.88 -10.15
C GLU A 155 -10.80 -7.00 -8.69
N ALA A 156 -10.01 -6.07 -8.15
CA ALA A 156 -9.54 -6.12 -6.77
C ALA A 156 -10.69 -6.02 -5.76
N ILE A 157 -11.65 -5.12 -5.99
CA ILE A 157 -12.81 -5.01 -5.11
C ILE A 157 -13.71 -6.23 -5.20
N TYR A 158 -13.99 -6.75 -6.40
CA TYR A 158 -14.76 -7.96 -6.60
C TYR A 158 -14.16 -9.14 -5.84
N GLN A 159 -12.87 -9.42 -6.02
CA GLN A 159 -12.20 -10.53 -5.36
C GLN A 159 -12.20 -10.38 -3.83
N SER A 160 -12.05 -9.17 -3.33
CA SER A 160 -12.08 -8.89 -1.90
C SER A 160 -13.46 -9.10 -1.28
N LEU A 161 -14.51 -8.58 -1.91
CA LEU A 161 -15.89 -8.79 -1.45
C LEU A 161 -16.25 -10.28 -1.45
N LYS A 162 -15.86 -11.00 -2.50
CA LYS A 162 -16.08 -12.45 -2.63
C LYS A 162 -15.37 -13.24 -1.53
N ARG A 163 -14.07 -13.02 -1.30
CA ARG A 163 -13.30 -13.71 -0.25
C ARG A 163 -13.89 -13.42 1.12
N ARG A 164 -14.17 -12.16 1.41
CA ARG A 164 -14.78 -11.72 2.67
C ARG A 164 -16.12 -12.41 2.91
N ARG A 165 -17.03 -12.39 1.93
CA ARG A 165 -18.32 -13.08 2.03
C ARG A 165 -18.15 -14.57 2.33
N GLN A 166 -17.29 -15.26 1.57
CA GLN A 166 -17.03 -16.69 1.76
C GLN A 166 -16.50 -17.02 3.15
N ARG A 167 -15.63 -16.18 3.71
CA ARG A 167 -15.09 -16.35 5.06
C ARG A 167 -16.17 -16.15 6.11
N LEU A 168 -17.01 -15.12 5.97
CA LEU A 168 -18.10 -14.88 6.90
C LEU A 168 -19.20 -15.95 6.82
N GLU A 169 -19.46 -16.50 5.64
CA GLU A 169 -20.34 -17.66 5.46
C GLU A 169 -19.81 -18.91 6.18
N ALA A 170 -18.53 -19.22 6.03
CA ALA A 170 -17.89 -20.32 6.74
C ALA A 170 -18.01 -20.15 8.26
N ARG A 171 -17.70 -18.94 8.75
CA ARG A 171 -17.87 -18.61 10.19
C ARG A 171 -19.32 -18.74 10.66
N ALA A 172 -20.29 -18.29 9.88
CA ALA A 172 -21.71 -18.45 10.21
C ALA A 172 -22.13 -19.93 10.32
N GLN A 173 -21.57 -20.80 9.45
CA GLN A 173 -21.80 -22.23 9.52
C GLN A 173 -21.19 -22.85 10.78
N GLU A 174 -19.98 -22.50 11.15
CA GLU A 174 -19.32 -22.94 12.37
C GLU A 174 -20.14 -22.59 13.61
N VAL A 175 -20.59 -21.33 13.71
CA VAL A 175 -21.47 -20.88 14.81
C VAL A 175 -22.77 -21.64 14.86
N ARG A 176 -23.41 -21.96 13.71
CA ARG A 176 -24.64 -22.75 13.65
C ARG A 176 -24.41 -24.19 14.12
N ILE A 177 -23.27 -24.79 13.75
CA ILE A 177 -22.91 -26.15 14.19
C ILE A 177 -22.69 -26.19 15.70
N GLN A 178 -21.93 -25.23 16.23
CA GLN A 178 -21.67 -25.11 17.66
C GLN A 178 -22.97 -24.92 18.45
N ALA A 179 -23.85 -24.02 18.00
CA ALA A 179 -25.14 -23.79 18.64
C ALA A 179 -26.01 -25.04 18.67
N ARG A 180 -26.05 -25.81 17.57
CA ARG A 180 -26.77 -27.09 17.51
C ARG A 180 -26.18 -28.17 18.45
N SER A 181 -24.84 -28.24 18.51
CA SER A 181 -24.14 -29.18 19.39
C SER A 181 -24.37 -28.83 20.86
N ALA A 182 -24.33 -27.55 21.23
CA ALA A 182 -24.65 -27.11 22.59
C ALA A 182 -26.09 -27.41 22.98
N GLN A 183 -27.04 -27.24 22.08
CA GLN A 183 -28.45 -27.54 22.29
C GLN A 183 -28.68 -29.05 22.50
N LEU A 184 -27.95 -29.92 21.77
CA LEU A 184 -28.02 -31.37 21.90
C LEU A 184 -27.39 -31.86 23.21
N LEU A 185 -26.36 -31.17 23.72
CA LEU A 185 -25.66 -31.51 24.98
C LEU A 185 -26.36 -30.95 26.22
N GLY A 186 -27.45 -30.21 26.09
CA GLY A 186 -28.19 -29.63 27.19
C GLY A 186 -27.45 -28.51 27.94
N ASP A 187 -26.42 -27.95 27.34
CA ASP A 187 -25.59 -26.90 27.92
C ASP A 187 -26.15 -25.53 27.58
N TYR A 188 -27.02 -25.00 28.44
CA TYR A 188 -27.68 -23.70 28.29
C TYR A 188 -26.71 -22.50 28.48
N ARG A 189 -25.41 -22.74 28.71
CA ARG A 189 -24.40 -21.70 29.01
C ARG A 189 -23.53 -21.28 27.83
N LEU A 190 -23.72 -21.83 26.64
CA LEU A 190 -23.02 -21.34 25.48
C LEU A 190 -23.74 -20.10 24.95
N SER A 191 -23.47 -18.95 25.55
CA SER A 191 -23.46 -17.70 24.79
C SER A 191 -22.40 -17.94 23.69
N VAL A 192 -22.86 -18.19 22.47
CA VAL A 192 -21.99 -18.35 21.31
C VAL A 192 -21.28 -17.00 21.10
N ALA A 193 -20.23 -16.81 21.87
CA ALA A 193 -19.33 -15.70 21.64
C ALA A 193 -18.63 -15.98 20.33
N LEU A 194 -18.84 -15.11 19.35
CA LEU A 194 -18.06 -15.08 18.12
C LEU A 194 -16.57 -14.77 18.40
N ASP A 195 -16.15 -14.82 19.66
CA ASP A 195 -14.98 -14.21 20.22
C ASP A 195 -13.84 -15.17 20.63
N GLU A 196 -13.97 -16.47 20.50
CA GLU A 196 -12.95 -17.38 21.03
C GLU A 196 -11.85 -17.81 20.06
N SER A 197 -11.95 -17.52 18.79
CA SER A 197 -10.86 -17.82 17.83
C SER A 197 -9.84 -16.69 17.67
N ASP A 198 -10.05 -15.55 18.31
CA ASP A 198 -9.17 -14.37 18.23
C ASP A 198 -8.17 -14.31 19.41
N ARG A 199 -7.90 -15.42 20.09
CA ARG A 199 -6.91 -15.46 21.15
C ARG A 199 -5.50 -15.43 20.61
N ASP A 200 -4.81 -14.41 20.98
CA ASP A 200 -3.41 -14.28 21.35
C ASP A 200 -2.31 -14.01 20.32
N ASP A 201 -2.46 -14.12 19.01
CA ASP A 201 -1.29 -13.96 18.13
C ASP A 201 -1.22 -12.62 17.35
N PHE A 202 -2.13 -11.69 17.56
CA PHE A 202 -2.20 -10.46 16.77
C PHE A 202 -1.70 -9.20 17.50
N GLU A 203 -0.67 -9.33 18.32
CA GLU A 203 0.26 -8.23 18.60
C GLU A 203 1.37 -8.14 17.55
N VAL A 204 1.03 -8.37 16.28
CA VAL A 204 1.96 -8.04 15.22
C VAL A 204 1.95 -6.53 15.11
N ASP A 205 3.05 -5.93 15.48
CA ASP A 205 3.29 -4.51 15.26
C ASP A 205 3.39 -4.34 13.74
N LEU A 206 2.32 -3.86 13.08
CA LEU A 206 2.26 -3.69 11.62
C LEU A 206 3.44 -2.84 11.12
N GLU A 207 4.03 -2.02 12.00
CA GLU A 207 5.20 -1.21 11.72
C GLU A 207 6.51 -2.02 11.66
N ASP A 208 6.55 -3.19 12.27
CA ASP A 208 7.73 -4.10 12.26
C ASP A 208 7.72 -5.08 11.08
N LEU A 209 6.59 -5.20 10.36
CA LEU A 209 6.49 -6.07 9.19
C LEU A 209 7.25 -5.48 7.99
N ASP A 210 7.81 -6.36 7.17
CA ASP A 210 8.22 -5.95 5.84
C ASP A 210 6.98 -5.79 4.92
N ASP A 211 7.17 -5.15 3.76
CA ASP A 211 6.04 -4.87 2.86
C ASP A 211 5.38 -6.15 2.33
N ALA A 212 6.08 -7.29 2.27
CA ALA A 212 5.53 -8.56 1.82
C ALA A 212 4.69 -9.24 2.91
N GLU A 213 5.15 -9.17 4.15
CA GLU A 213 4.40 -9.64 5.32
C GLU A 213 3.16 -8.78 5.53
N LEU A 214 3.29 -7.46 5.38
CA LEU A 214 2.17 -6.52 5.50
C LEU A 214 1.09 -6.80 4.44
N GLU A 215 1.46 -7.05 3.16
CA GLU A 215 0.53 -7.42 2.09
C GLU A 215 -0.28 -8.67 2.47
N THR A 216 0.36 -9.69 3.04
CA THR A 216 -0.29 -10.93 3.46
C THR A 216 -1.25 -10.70 4.64
N VAL A 217 -0.81 -9.96 5.64
CA VAL A 217 -1.62 -9.62 6.83
C VAL A 217 -2.81 -8.75 6.46
N GLU A 218 -2.65 -7.77 5.57
CA GLU A 218 -3.75 -6.97 5.05
C GLU A 218 -4.81 -7.84 4.36
N GLU A 219 -4.39 -8.84 3.56
CA GLU A 219 -5.31 -9.76 2.90
C GLU A 219 -6.13 -10.56 3.91
N GLU A 220 -5.48 -11.15 4.92
CA GLU A 220 -6.15 -11.93 5.95
C GLU A 220 -7.11 -11.10 6.79
N LEU A 221 -6.72 -9.89 7.18
CA LEU A 221 -7.57 -9.00 7.97
C LEU A 221 -8.83 -8.55 7.22
N VAL A 222 -8.70 -8.18 5.95
CA VAL A 222 -9.84 -7.79 5.11
C VAL A 222 -10.85 -8.93 5.00
N ASP A 223 -10.37 -10.15 4.89
CA ASP A 223 -11.25 -11.30 4.69
C ASP A 223 -11.97 -11.75 5.98
N GLN A 224 -11.38 -11.54 7.17
CA GLN A 224 -11.85 -12.14 8.42
C GLN A 224 -12.50 -11.16 9.41
N ALA A 225 -12.07 -9.90 9.44
CA ALA A 225 -12.53 -8.95 10.45
C ALA A 225 -14.01 -8.60 10.29
N THR A 226 -14.79 -8.71 11.35
CA THR A 226 -16.22 -8.35 11.37
C THR A 226 -16.59 -7.67 12.68
N SER A 227 -17.51 -6.70 12.60
CA SER A 227 -18.11 -6.05 13.74
C SER A 227 -19.30 -6.84 14.33
N ALA A 228 -19.81 -7.86 13.62
CA ALA A 228 -20.97 -8.63 14.02
C ALA A 228 -20.76 -9.39 15.33
N ARG A 229 -21.67 -9.22 16.29
CA ARG A 229 -21.67 -9.89 17.60
C ARG A 229 -22.60 -11.09 17.65
N THR A 230 -23.57 -11.15 16.77
CA THR A 230 -24.58 -12.20 16.72
C THR A 230 -24.63 -12.84 15.34
N LEU A 231 -25.16 -14.07 15.29
CA LEU A 231 -25.37 -14.75 14.01
C LEU A 231 -26.29 -13.95 13.08
N ALA A 232 -27.32 -13.29 13.63
CA ALA A 232 -28.24 -12.47 12.85
C ALA A 232 -27.55 -11.25 12.22
N GLU A 233 -26.67 -10.58 12.95
CA GLU A 233 -25.86 -9.47 12.40
C GLU A 233 -24.89 -9.96 11.32
N LEU A 234 -24.27 -11.12 11.52
CA LEU A 234 -23.38 -11.74 10.55
C LEU A 234 -24.13 -12.12 9.26
N GLU A 235 -25.34 -12.63 9.37
CA GLU A 235 -26.20 -12.94 8.22
C GLU A 235 -26.60 -11.69 7.43
N VAL A 236 -26.89 -10.58 8.12
CA VAL A 236 -27.15 -9.29 7.48
C VAL A 236 -25.91 -8.77 6.74
N GLU A 237 -24.74 -8.87 7.35
CA GLU A 237 -23.47 -8.46 6.69
C GLU A 237 -23.21 -9.31 5.43
N ILE A 238 -23.43 -10.64 5.50
CA ILE A 238 -23.30 -11.55 4.35
C ILE A 238 -24.26 -11.14 3.21
N GLN A 239 -25.50 -10.77 3.52
CA GLN A 239 -26.45 -10.31 2.49
C GLN A 239 -25.98 -9.01 1.81
N ILE A 240 -25.47 -8.05 2.58
CA ILE A 240 -24.91 -6.79 2.03
C ILE A 240 -23.72 -7.11 1.12
N LEU A 241 -22.78 -7.94 1.58
CA LEU A 241 -21.63 -8.35 0.79
C LEU A 241 -22.01 -9.10 -0.49
N THR A 242 -23.07 -9.93 -0.45
CA THR A 242 -23.59 -10.61 -1.65
C THR A 242 -24.07 -9.59 -2.70
N ALA A 243 -24.83 -8.60 -2.28
CA ALA A 243 -25.33 -7.56 -3.19
C ALA A 243 -24.19 -6.72 -3.78
N LEU A 244 -23.19 -6.35 -2.96
CA LEU A 244 -22.02 -5.59 -3.40
C LEU A 244 -21.12 -6.42 -4.34
N GLU A 245 -20.93 -7.73 -4.05
CA GLU A 245 -20.18 -8.63 -4.93
C GLU A 245 -20.86 -8.77 -6.30
N GLU A 246 -22.18 -8.96 -6.36
CA GLU A 246 -22.92 -9.01 -7.62
C GLU A 246 -22.83 -7.70 -8.41
N GLN A 247 -22.84 -6.56 -7.72
CA GLN A 247 -22.65 -5.26 -8.36
C GLN A 247 -21.24 -5.10 -8.91
N ALA A 248 -20.21 -5.45 -8.12
CA ALA A 248 -18.83 -5.43 -8.55
C ALA A 248 -18.59 -6.36 -9.76
N ASP A 249 -19.22 -7.54 -9.76
CA ASP A 249 -19.13 -8.48 -10.90
C ASP A 249 -19.77 -7.90 -12.16
N ARG A 250 -20.91 -7.22 -12.05
CA ARG A 250 -21.53 -6.51 -13.20
C ARG A 250 -20.62 -5.43 -13.77
N VAL A 251 -20.00 -4.61 -12.90
CA VAL A 251 -19.04 -3.58 -13.34
C VAL A 251 -17.84 -4.24 -14.04
N ARG A 252 -17.27 -5.29 -13.45
CA ARG A 252 -16.15 -6.04 -14.01
C ARG A 252 -16.48 -6.64 -15.38
N GLN A 253 -17.66 -7.26 -15.54
CA GLN A 253 -18.11 -7.90 -16.77
C GLN A 253 -18.51 -6.89 -17.86
N SER A 254 -18.88 -5.67 -17.49
CA SER A 254 -19.19 -4.62 -18.47
C SER A 254 -18.02 -4.24 -19.35
N GLY A 255 -16.81 -4.55 -18.93
CA GLY A 255 -15.57 -4.17 -19.63
C GLY A 255 -15.26 -2.67 -19.52
N ILE A 256 -16.09 -1.90 -18.83
CA ILE A 256 -15.88 -0.47 -18.61
C ILE A 256 -14.96 -0.32 -17.39
N ASP A 257 -13.74 0.12 -17.65
CA ASP A 257 -12.75 0.49 -16.63
C ASP A 257 -12.05 1.77 -17.11
N LYS A 258 -12.42 2.88 -16.51
CA LYS A 258 -11.92 4.20 -16.91
C LYS A 258 -10.44 4.34 -16.61
N LYS A 259 -9.99 3.83 -15.46
CA LYS A 259 -8.57 3.84 -15.08
C LYS A 259 -7.70 3.05 -16.05
N TRP A 260 -8.18 1.87 -16.46
CA TRP A 260 -7.54 1.07 -17.49
C TRP A 260 -7.52 1.79 -18.84
N THR A 261 -8.61 2.46 -19.21
CA THR A 261 -8.71 3.22 -20.46
C THR A 261 -7.67 4.34 -20.51
N GLU A 262 -7.47 5.07 -19.40
CA GLU A 262 -6.43 6.11 -19.32
C GLU A 262 -5.01 5.51 -19.40
N LEU A 263 -4.78 4.37 -18.74
CA LEU A 263 -3.50 3.66 -18.86
C LEU A 263 -3.24 3.25 -20.32
N LEU A 264 -4.25 2.75 -21.03
CA LEU A 264 -4.12 2.38 -22.44
C LEU A 264 -3.81 3.59 -23.33
N GLY A 265 -4.50 4.71 -23.13
CA GLY A 265 -4.22 5.95 -23.84
C GLY A 265 -2.76 6.39 -23.63
N LEU A 266 -2.30 6.36 -22.39
CA LEU A 266 -0.92 6.69 -22.05
C LEU A 266 0.08 5.76 -22.76
N ILE A 267 -0.12 4.44 -22.68
CA ILE A 267 0.78 3.44 -23.29
C ILE A 267 0.75 3.49 -24.83
N GLY A 268 -0.41 3.81 -25.41
CA GLY A 268 -0.60 3.83 -26.87
C GLY A 268 -0.14 5.12 -27.53
N ASP A 269 -0.40 6.25 -26.90
CA ASP A 269 -0.34 7.56 -27.55
C ASP A 269 0.81 8.46 -27.07
N ALA A 270 1.37 8.21 -25.86
CA ALA A 270 2.44 9.07 -25.33
C ALA A 270 3.75 8.86 -26.12
N PRO A 271 4.33 9.91 -26.70
CA PRO A 271 5.58 9.81 -27.49
C PRO A 271 6.75 9.23 -26.69
N GLU A 272 6.75 9.47 -25.38
CA GLU A 272 7.79 8.99 -24.47
C GLU A 272 7.84 7.46 -24.37
N MET A 273 6.74 6.78 -24.73
CA MET A 273 6.65 5.30 -24.70
C MET A 273 7.41 4.63 -25.85
N PHE A 274 7.90 5.41 -26.81
CA PHE A 274 8.54 4.88 -28.01
C PHE A 274 9.93 5.47 -28.24
N GLU A 275 10.80 4.67 -28.79
CA GLU A 275 12.06 5.13 -29.38
C GLU A 275 11.78 5.82 -30.72
N PRO A 276 12.74 6.60 -31.26
CA PRO A 276 12.58 7.24 -32.56
C PRO A 276 12.33 6.27 -33.74
N ASP A 277 12.72 5.02 -33.58
CA ASP A 277 12.48 3.95 -34.58
C ASP A 277 11.11 3.27 -34.41
N GLY A 278 10.28 3.73 -33.47
CA GLY A 278 8.98 3.16 -33.16
C GLY A 278 9.00 1.95 -32.22
N THR A 279 10.16 1.54 -31.73
CA THR A 279 10.28 0.45 -30.75
C THR A 279 9.76 0.91 -29.40
N ARG A 280 9.01 0.04 -28.70
CA ARG A 280 8.52 0.36 -27.34
C ARG A 280 9.66 0.43 -26.33
N ARG A 281 9.63 1.45 -25.51
CA ARG A 281 10.51 1.59 -24.34
C ARG A 281 9.99 0.76 -23.18
N LYS A 282 10.88 0.44 -22.25
CA LYS A 282 10.52 -0.30 -21.04
C LYS A 282 9.74 0.55 -20.08
N LEU A 283 8.62 0.02 -19.61
CA LEU A 283 7.69 0.66 -18.69
C LEU A 283 7.57 -0.14 -17.41
N ILE A 284 7.50 0.55 -16.28
CA ILE A 284 7.16 -0.03 -14.99
C ILE A 284 5.79 0.48 -14.56
N VAL A 285 4.91 -0.42 -14.16
CA VAL A 285 3.60 -0.10 -13.62
C VAL A 285 3.53 -0.57 -12.17
N PHE A 286 3.36 0.36 -11.24
CA PHE A 286 3.16 0.04 -9.83
C PHE A 286 1.69 0.02 -9.45
N THR A 287 1.31 -0.97 -8.66
CA THR A 287 0.01 -1.10 -8.00
C THR A 287 0.20 -1.51 -6.54
N GLU A 288 -0.78 -1.26 -5.68
CA GLU A 288 -0.70 -1.69 -4.28
C GLU A 288 -1.15 -3.13 -4.07
N HIS A 289 -2.07 -3.64 -4.92
CA HIS A 289 -2.77 -4.89 -4.67
C HIS A 289 -2.43 -5.99 -5.69
N ARG A 290 -2.23 -7.21 -5.18
CA ARG A 290 -1.92 -8.38 -6.01
C ARG A 290 -3.04 -8.73 -7.00
N ASP A 291 -4.31 -8.55 -6.63
CA ASP A 291 -5.43 -8.78 -7.55
C ASP A 291 -5.38 -7.82 -8.73
N THR A 292 -5.07 -6.55 -8.49
CA THR A 292 -4.87 -5.55 -9.56
C THR A 292 -3.62 -5.85 -10.40
N LEU A 293 -2.54 -6.30 -9.78
CA LEU A 293 -1.34 -6.73 -10.51
C LEU A 293 -1.68 -7.84 -11.51
N ASN A 294 -2.36 -8.90 -11.07
CA ASN A 294 -2.77 -10.01 -11.93
C ASN A 294 -3.72 -9.54 -13.05
N TYR A 295 -4.65 -8.67 -12.71
CA TYR A 295 -5.55 -8.05 -13.68
C TYR A 295 -4.77 -7.27 -14.75
N LEU A 296 -3.83 -6.43 -14.36
CA LEU A 296 -3.00 -5.63 -15.26
C LEU A 296 -2.11 -6.51 -16.15
N VAL A 297 -1.50 -7.56 -15.59
CA VAL A 297 -0.70 -8.52 -16.38
C VAL A 297 -1.52 -9.14 -17.50
N ASN A 298 -2.72 -9.63 -17.20
CA ASN A 298 -3.61 -10.22 -18.18
C ASN A 298 -4.04 -9.22 -19.26
N LYS A 299 -4.46 -8.03 -18.85
CA LYS A 299 -4.89 -6.96 -19.76
C LYS A 299 -3.75 -6.46 -20.65
N LEU A 300 -2.57 -6.20 -20.08
CA LEU A 300 -1.40 -5.74 -20.83
C LEU A 300 -0.88 -6.81 -21.78
N SER A 301 -0.82 -8.07 -21.37
CA SER A 301 -0.43 -9.18 -22.24
C SER A 301 -1.38 -9.32 -23.44
N THR A 302 -2.68 -9.17 -23.20
CA THR A 302 -3.68 -9.19 -24.25
C THR A 302 -3.53 -8.00 -25.20
N TYR A 303 -3.33 -6.80 -24.68
CA TYR A 303 -3.14 -5.58 -25.46
C TYR A 303 -1.87 -5.62 -26.32
N LEU A 304 -0.77 -6.12 -25.76
CA LEU A 304 0.50 -6.26 -26.49
C LEU A 304 0.53 -7.46 -27.42
N GLY A 305 -0.47 -8.36 -27.34
CA GLY A 305 -0.57 -9.57 -28.16
C GLY A 305 0.46 -10.65 -27.81
N ARG A 306 1.21 -10.49 -26.71
CA ARG A 306 2.29 -11.38 -26.30
C ARG A 306 2.37 -11.48 -24.77
N ALA A 307 2.26 -12.70 -24.25
CA ALA A 307 2.38 -12.96 -22.80
C ALA A 307 3.80 -12.74 -22.28
N ASP A 308 4.81 -12.92 -23.11
CA ASP A 308 6.22 -12.75 -22.76
C ASP A 308 6.67 -11.28 -22.69
N ALA A 309 5.86 -10.35 -23.20
CA ALA A 309 6.13 -8.92 -23.14
C ALA A 309 5.92 -8.32 -21.73
N VAL A 310 5.23 -9.02 -20.84
CA VAL A 310 4.87 -8.54 -19.50
C VAL A 310 5.42 -9.49 -18.46
N VAL A 311 6.07 -8.94 -17.44
CA VAL A 311 6.52 -9.69 -16.25
C VAL A 311 5.96 -9.05 -14.99
N ALA A 312 5.85 -9.84 -13.92
CA ALA A 312 5.26 -9.39 -12.67
C ALA A 312 6.14 -9.73 -11.47
N ILE A 313 6.20 -8.81 -10.51
CA ILE A 313 6.86 -9.03 -9.22
C ILE A 313 5.94 -8.54 -8.09
N HIS A 314 5.67 -9.40 -7.11
CA HIS A 314 4.89 -9.10 -5.91
C HIS A 314 5.54 -9.70 -4.65
N GLY A 315 5.04 -9.38 -3.46
CA GLY A 315 5.60 -9.81 -2.18
C GLY A 315 5.82 -11.32 -2.06
N GLY A 316 4.88 -12.12 -2.57
CA GLY A 316 4.96 -13.59 -2.54
C GLY A 316 5.96 -14.23 -3.51
N VAL A 317 6.68 -13.45 -4.34
CA VAL A 317 7.71 -13.99 -5.23
C VAL A 317 9.02 -14.17 -4.47
N ALA A 318 9.59 -15.39 -4.50
CA ALA A 318 10.86 -15.69 -3.83
C ALA A 318 12.02 -14.82 -4.37
N ARG A 319 12.99 -14.53 -3.49
CA ARG A 319 14.10 -13.60 -3.80
C ARG A 319 14.90 -14.00 -5.05
N GLU A 320 15.13 -15.28 -5.23
CA GLU A 320 15.85 -15.83 -6.41
C GLU A 320 15.06 -15.60 -7.69
N GLN A 321 13.76 -15.83 -7.65
CA GLN A 321 12.86 -15.59 -8.79
C GLN A 321 12.75 -14.10 -9.12
N ARG A 322 12.74 -13.21 -8.11
CA ARG A 322 12.76 -11.76 -8.35
C ARG A 322 13.98 -11.34 -9.17
N LYS A 323 15.16 -11.92 -8.92
CA LYS A 323 16.37 -11.66 -9.70
C LYS A 323 16.21 -12.10 -11.15
N VAL A 324 15.70 -13.31 -11.37
CA VAL A 324 15.48 -13.85 -12.73
C VAL A 324 14.51 -12.95 -13.51
N ILE A 325 13.42 -12.52 -12.88
CA ILE A 325 12.44 -11.60 -13.51
C ILE A 325 13.09 -10.24 -13.80
N GLN A 326 13.87 -9.71 -12.86
CA GLN A 326 14.61 -8.46 -13.05
C GLN A 326 15.59 -8.55 -14.20
N GLU A 327 16.39 -9.63 -14.29
CA GLU A 327 17.34 -9.86 -15.37
C GLU A 327 16.60 -9.96 -16.71
N ARG A 328 15.49 -10.70 -16.77
CA ARG A 328 14.66 -10.79 -17.96
C ARG A 328 14.15 -9.42 -18.38
N PHE A 329 13.55 -8.65 -17.47
CA PHE A 329 13.08 -7.29 -17.78
C PHE A 329 14.22 -6.38 -18.23
N THR A 330 15.42 -6.54 -17.69
CA THR A 330 16.57 -5.68 -18.02
C THR A 330 17.19 -6.04 -19.38
N GLN A 331 17.33 -7.33 -19.68
CA GLN A 331 18.15 -7.82 -20.80
C GLN A 331 17.30 -8.19 -22.03
N ASP A 332 16.12 -8.74 -21.83
CA ASP A 332 15.25 -9.17 -22.93
C ASP A 332 14.54 -7.96 -23.55
N LYS A 333 14.79 -7.72 -24.85
CA LYS A 333 14.18 -6.59 -25.58
C LYS A 333 12.67 -6.76 -25.78
N ASP A 334 12.21 -7.99 -25.80
CA ASP A 334 10.81 -8.33 -26.02
C ASP A 334 9.96 -8.18 -24.76
N CYS A 335 10.58 -8.23 -23.57
CA CYS A 335 9.95 -7.96 -22.29
C CYS A 335 9.91 -6.44 -22.06
N VAL A 336 8.78 -5.79 -22.33
CA VAL A 336 8.66 -4.31 -22.33
C VAL A 336 7.95 -3.74 -21.12
N VAL A 337 7.15 -4.53 -20.38
CA VAL A 337 6.43 -4.04 -19.19
C VAL A 337 6.74 -4.90 -17.98
N LEU A 338 7.03 -4.22 -16.86
CA LEU A 338 7.09 -4.81 -15.54
C LEU A 338 5.92 -4.27 -14.70
N VAL A 339 5.07 -5.15 -14.18
CA VAL A 339 4.06 -4.80 -13.18
C VAL A 339 4.56 -5.22 -11.79
N ALA A 340 4.52 -4.32 -10.83
CA ALA A 340 5.08 -4.59 -9.50
C ALA A 340 4.20 -4.06 -8.38
N THR A 341 4.17 -4.77 -7.22
CA THR A 341 3.68 -4.20 -5.96
C THR A 341 4.82 -3.54 -5.19
N ASP A 342 4.50 -2.70 -4.20
CA ASP A 342 5.51 -2.02 -3.37
C ASP A 342 6.42 -3.02 -2.67
N ALA A 343 5.85 -4.08 -2.11
CA ALA A 343 6.54 -5.18 -1.43
C ALA A 343 7.65 -5.83 -2.27
N ALA A 344 7.47 -5.81 -3.58
CA ALA A 344 8.44 -6.39 -4.51
C ALA A 344 9.45 -5.38 -5.04
N GLY A 345 9.09 -4.10 -5.00
CA GLY A 345 9.94 -3.02 -5.50
C GLY A 345 11.18 -2.77 -4.64
N GLU A 346 11.21 -3.19 -3.37
CA GLU A 346 12.34 -2.97 -2.49
C GLU A 346 13.62 -3.71 -2.94
N GLY A 347 14.72 -2.96 -2.99
CA GLY A 347 16.05 -3.51 -3.33
C GLY A 347 16.31 -3.75 -4.82
N LEU A 348 15.31 -3.64 -5.71
CA LEU A 348 15.52 -3.82 -7.15
C LEU A 348 16.18 -2.60 -7.79
N ASN A 349 17.06 -2.87 -8.75
CA ASN A 349 17.59 -1.85 -9.65
C ASN A 349 16.91 -1.98 -11.01
N LEU A 350 16.09 -1.00 -11.35
CA LEU A 350 15.28 -1.00 -12.57
C LEU A 350 15.67 0.14 -13.54
N GLN A 351 16.91 0.63 -13.45
CA GLN A 351 17.43 1.75 -14.26
C GLN A 351 17.38 1.53 -15.78
N ARG A 352 17.15 0.30 -16.22
CA ARG A 352 16.94 0.02 -17.65
C ARG A 352 15.65 0.70 -18.18
N ALA A 353 14.68 0.90 -17.29
CA ALA A 353 13.51 1.73 -17.55
C ALA A 353 13.72 3.15 -17.01
N HIS A 354 13.12 4.13 -17.66
CA HIS A 354 13.00 5.51 -17.22
C HIS A 354 11.55 6.00 -17.22
N LEU A 355 10.61 5.09 -17.57
CA LEU A 355 9.18 5.34 -17.60
C LEU A 355 8.51 4.57 -16.48
N LEU A 356 7.71 5.26 -15.66
CA LEU A 356 7.02 4.69 -14.52
C LEU A 356 5.59 5.22 -14.44
N VAL A 357 4.63 4.32 -14.26
CA VAL A 357 3.24 4.64 -13.98
C VAL A 357 2.88 4.15 -12.58
N ASN A 358 2.39 5.03 -11.74
CA ASN A 358 1.65 4.65 -10.55
C ASN A 358 0.18 4.44 -10.93
N TYR A 359 -0.19 3.17 -11.13
CA TYR A 359 -1.60 2.80 -11.33
C TYR A 359 -2.39 3.08 -10.07
N ASP A 360 -1.85 2.70 -8.90
CA ASP A 360 -2.34 3.09 -7.59
C ASP A 360 -1.34 3.99 -6.90
N LEU A 361 -1.83 5.01 -6.24
CA LEU A 361 -1.02 5.87 -5.39
C LEU A 361 -0.96 5.31 -3.97
N PRO A 362 0.24 5.14 -3.41
CA PRO A 362 0.39 4.64 -2.05
C PRO A 362 -0.04 5.69 -1.04
N TRP A 363 -0.70 5.27 0.03
CA TRP A 363 -1.12 6.17 1.11
C TRP A 363 0.04 6.94 1.76
N ASN A 364 1.21 6.31 1.82
CA ASN A 364 2.40 6.98 2.27
C ASN A 364 3.11 7.65 1.08
N PRO A 365 3.14 8.99 1.00
CA PRO A 365 3.74 9.74 -0.11
C PRO A 365 5.23 9.42 -0.30
N ASN A 366 5.93 9.02 0.76
CA ASN A 366 7.32 8.63 0.69
C ASN A 366 7.54 7.39 -0.20
N ARG A 367 6.52 6.54 -0.34
CA ARG A 367 6.57 5.39 -1.26
C ARG A 367 6.58 5.82 -2.72
N ILE A 368 5.96 6.94 -3.08
CA ILE A 368 6.04 7.50 -4.45
C ILE A 368 7.50 7.80 -4.79
N GLU A 369 8.22 8.48 -3.89
CA GLU A 369 9.64 8.77 -4.06
C GLU A 369 10.50 7.48 -4.04
N GLN A 370 10.14 6.49 -3.23
CA GLN A 370 10.82 5.18 -3.22
C GLN A 370 10.62 4.44 -4.54
N ARG A 371 9.39 4.39 -5.09
CA ARG A 371 9.10 3.81 -6.41
C ARG A 371 9.91 4.51 -7.49
N PHE A 372 9.85 5.83 -7.52
CA PHE A 372 10.60 6.62 -8.49
C PHE A 372 12.12 6.44 -8.35
N GLY A 373 12.61 6.29 -7.12
CA GLY A 373 14.00 5.97 -6.82
C GLY A 373 14.49 4.63 -7.40
N ARG A 374 13.61 3.78 -7.95
CA ARG A 374 14.01 2.52 -8.65
C ARG A 374 14.56 2.79 -10.04
N VAL A 375 14.10 3.85 -10.69
CA VAL A 375 14.50 4.27 -12.04
C VAL A 375 15.42 5.47 -12.03
N HIS A 376 15.17 6.44 -11.15
CA HIS A 376 15.93 7.68 -11.02
C HIS A 376 17.11 7.53 -10.07
N ARG A 377 18.20 6.94 -10.57
CA ARG A 377 19.44 6.63 -9.84
C ARG A 377 20.68 7.14 -10.56
N ILE A 378 21.80 7.14 -9.84
CA ILE A 378 23.13 7.41 -10.42
C ILE A 378 23.39 6.43 -11.57
N GLY A 379 23.72 6.95 -12.74
CA GLY A 379 23.94 6.19 -13.96
C GLY A 379 22.77 6.14 -14.92
N GLN A 380 21.60 6.66 -14.55
CA GLN A 380 20.51 6.91 -15.49
C GLN A 380 20.87 8.09 -16.41
N THR A 381 20.64 7.94 -17.71
CA THR A 381 20.96 8.95 -18.73
C THR A 381 19.71 9.58 -19.34
N GLU A 382 18.59 8.87 -19.27
CA GLU A 382 17.33 9.30 -19.86
C GLU A 382 16.53 10.17 -18.90
N VAL A 383 15.72 11.10 -19.43
CA VAL A 383 14.72 11.83 -18.65
C VAL A 383 13.74 10.82 -18.06
N CYS A 384 13.56 10.87 -16.74
CA CYS A 384 12.67 9.95 -16.05
C CYS A 384 11.26 10.52 -15.99
N HIS A 385 10.30 9.80 -16.52
CA HIS A 385 8.88 10.16 -16.51
C HIS A 385 8.12 9.34 -15.48
N LEU A 386 7.31 10.03 -14.69
CA LEU A 386 6.41 9.46 -13.69
C LEU A 386 4.98 9.93 -13.97
N TRP A 387 4.07 9.01 -14.22
CA TRP A 387 2.63 9.31 -14.35
C TRP A 387 1.87 8.74 -13.16
N ASN A 388 1.03 9.58 -12.58
CA ASN A 388 0.17 9.25 -11.45
C ASN A 388 -1.28 9.26 -11.91
N LEU A 389 -1.96 8.10 -11.92
CA LEU A 389 -3.39 8.01 -12.24
C LEU A 389 -4.22 8.40 -11.03
N VAL A 390 -5.11 9.39 -11.18
CA VAL A 390 -5.89 9.94 -10.08
C VAL A 390 -7.37 10.06 -10.48
N ALA A 391 -8.27 9.44 -9.71
CA ALA A 391 -9.70 9.60 -9.89
C ALA A 391 -10.17 10.92 -9.26
N ASP A 392 -10.53 11.91 -10.07
CA ASP A 392 -10.87 13.26 -9.60
C ASP A 392 -12.14 13.32 -8.74
N ASP A 393 -13.05 12.39 -8.93
CA ASP A 393 -14.37 12.33 -8.31
C ASP A 393 -14.41 11.44 -7.05
N THR A 394 -13.26 10.96 -6.57
CA THR A 394 -13.16 10.18 -5.33
C THR A 394 -12.53 10.99 -4.19
N ARG A 395 -12.81 10.56 -2.94
CA ARG A 395 -12.18 11.16 -1.76
C ARG A 395 -10.66 11.00 -1.78
N GLU A 396 -10.19 9.81 -2.15
CA GLU A 396 -8.77 9.49 -2.29
C GLU A 396 -8.11 10.39 -3.33
N GLY A 397 -8.74 10.57 -4.49
CA GLY A 397 -8.25 11.43 -5.55
C GLY A 397 -8.07 12.88 -5.11
N GLN A 398 -9.03 13.43 -4.36
CA GLN A 398 -8.94 14.79 -3.84
C GLN A 398 -7.80 14.96 -2.82
N VAL A 399 -7.58 13.97 -1.96
CA VAL A 399 -6.46 13.97 -1.00
C VAL A 399 -5.13 13.90 -1.73
N TYR A 400 -5.01 12.99 -2.70
CA TYR A 400 -3.77 12.83 -3.47
C TYR A 400 -3.46 14.04 -4.33
N ARG A 401 -4.44 14.66 -4.95
CA ARG A 401 -4.21 15.88 -5.74
C ARG A 401 -3.56 16.96 -4.88
N ARG A 402 -4.09 17.24 -3.70
CA ARG A 402 -3.50 18.19 -2.74
C ARG A 402 -2.09 17.81 -2.31
N LEU A 403 -1.83 16.51 -2.16
CA LEU A 403 -0.52 15.99 -1.79
C LEU A 403 0.50 16.16 -2.92
N LEU A 404 0.11 15.82 -4.16
CA LEU A 404 0.97 15.94 -5.34
C LEU A 404 1.28 17.41 -5.65
N ASP A 405 0.32 18.31 -5.48
CA ASP A 405 0.53 19.77 -5.63
C ASP A 405 1.60 20.26 -4.63
N LYS A 406 1.54 19.79 -3.36
CA LYS A 406 2.56 20.12 -2.34
C LYS A 406 3.94 19.52 -2.61
N LEU A 407 4.02 18.39 -3.30
CA LEU A 407 5.30 17.76 -3.67
C LEU A 407 5.94 18.43 -4.90
N ALA A 408 5.15 19.17 -5.68
CA ALA A 408 5.62 19.92 -6.86
C ALA A 408 6.16 21.32 -6.50
N GLU A 409 5.73 21.89 -5.34
CA GLU A 409 6.28 23.10 -4.73
C GLU A 409 7.65 22.82 -4.07
#